data_e54ecb7d22c5e62eb55ee62073528507
#
_entry.id   e54ecb7d22c5e62eb55ee62073528507
#
_cell.length_a   1.000
_cell.length_b   1.000
_cell.length_c   1.000
_cell.angle_alpha   90.00
_cell.angle_beta   90.00
_cell.angle_gamma   90.00
#
_symmetry.space_group_name_H-M   'P 1'
#
loop_
_entity.id
_entity.type
_entity.pdbx_description
1 polymer ?
#
loop_
_entity_poly.entity_id
_entity_poly.type
_entity_poly.pdbx_seq_one_letter_code
_entity_poly.pdbx_strand_id
1 'polypeptide(L)'
;RNTGWTPRPCEPILREQKNEQRRTDEGMGDTDRATGGRGGTGDALSEGHDPTVRAEGYRFLTRILVAMTEFQVEQDADAPSLVQIMSPIRKFFVDNPDTLYHRATLNSALRYRIHGRRGEELYLAFCLYGLRGRTNCILANVCDADMQFDDDGRFDLVLSAERPDGVKNWVQLDNIARTLVTRQYFTNLRQKPAELNIELLDEIAPPPAPTVEGITRRLRALSQKIGRAHV
;
A
#
# COMPACT_ATOMS: atom_id res chain seq x y z
N ARG A 1 -22.83 -27.51 -4.28
CA ARG A 1 -22.05 -27.65 -3.05
C ARG A 1 -21.11 -26.46 -3.02
N ASN A 2 -21.43 -25.51 -2.16
CA ASN A 2 -20.72 -24.24 -2.01
C ASN A 2 -19.41 -24.54 -1.25
N THR A 3 -18.33 -24.75 -1.97
CA THR A 3 -16.99 -24.76 -1.36
C THR A 3 -16.57 -23.31 -1.17
N GLY A 4 -16.87 -22.76 0.00
CA GLY A 4 -16.44 -21.44 0.39
C GLY A 4 -14.91 -21.37 0.39
N TRP A 5 -14.36 -20.81 -0.66
CA TRP A 5 -12.95 -20.45 -0.71
C TRP A 5 -12.73 -19.24 0.20
N THR A 6 -12.10 -19.46 1.34
CA THR A 6 -11.55 -18.41 2.18
C THR A 6 -10.06 -18.33 1.91
N PRO A 7 -9.51 -17.16 1.54
CA PRO A 7 -8.07 -17.03 1.35
C PRO A 7 -7.36 -17.45 2.64
N ARG A 8 -6.50 -18.46 2.55
CA ARG A 8 -5.61 -18.77 3.67
C ARG A 8 -4.59 -17.63 3.75
N PRO A 9 -4.36 -17.05 4.93
CA PRO A 9 -3.24 -16.13 5.09
C PRO A 9 -1.97 -16.88 4.63
N CYS A 10 -1.11 -16.24 3.86
CA CYS A 10 0.22 -16.76 3.57
C CYS A 10 1.01 -16.82 4.89
N GLU A 11 0.80 -17.87 5.66
CA GLU A 11 1.28 -18.03 7.04
C GLU A 11 2.80 -17.87 7.24
N PRO A 12 3.70 -18.26 6.30
CA PRO A 12 5.13 -18.11 6.55
C PRO A 12 5.58 -16.65 6.69
N ILE A 13 5.09 -15.77 5.83
CA ILE A 13 5.49 -14.34 5.81
C ILE A 13 4.86 -13.56 6.97
N LEU A 14 3.62 -13.88 7.33
CA LEU A 14 2.96 -13.24 8.47
C LEU A 14 3.55 -13.67 9.82
N ARG A 15 4.09 -14.89 9.93
CA ARG A 15 4.82 -15.34 11.12
C ARG A 15 6.17 -14.63 11.27
N GLU A 16 6.90 -14.43 10.19
CA GLU A 16 8.16 -13.68 10.21
C GLU A 16 7.92 -12.21 10.57
N GLN A 17 6.95 -11.55 9.95
CA GLN A 17 6.61 -10.15 10.28
C GLN A 17 6.11 -9.99 11.72
N LYS A 18 5.30 -10.93 12.25
CA LYS A 18 4.89 -10.91 13.66
C LYS A 18 6.04 -11.15 14.63
N ASN A 19 7.00 -12.01 14.26
CA ASN A 19 8.17 -12.27 15.09
C ASN A 19 9.16 -11.10 15.05
N GLU A 20 9.27 -10.42 13.92
CA GLU A 20 10.10 -9.24 13.76
C GLU A 20 9.49 -8.04 14.52
N GLN A 21 8.18 -7.85 14.43
CA GLN A 21 7.45 -6.85 15.21
C GLN A 21 7.56 -7.09 16.73
N ARG A 22 7.45 -8.34 17.18
CA ARG A 22 7.67 -8.69 18.60
C ARG A 22 9.10 -8.44 19.05
N ARG A 23 10.10 -8.73 18.21
CA ARG A 23 11.52 -8.47 18.55
C ARG A 23 11.84 -6.97 18.64
N THR A 24 11.19 -6.13 17.82
CA THR A 24 11.31 -4.66 17.92
C THR A 24 10.58 -4.13 19.14
N ASP A 25 9.42 -4.67 19.50
CA ASP A 25 8.67 -4.27 20.68
C ASP A 25 9.34 -4.73 22.00
N GLU A 26 9.98 -5.91 22.02
CA GLU A 26 10.73 -6.42 23.17
C GLU A 26 12.14 -5.78 23.31
N GLY A 27 12.72 -5.25 22.22
CA GLY A 27 14.00 -4.53 22.21
C GLY A 27 13.91 -3.07 22.66
N MET A 28 12.71 -2.50 22.79
CA MET A 28 12.47 -1.11 23.19
C MET A 28 12.03 -0.97 24.65
N GLY A 29 12.39 -1.94 25.49
CA GLY A 29 12.22 -1.94 26.92
C GLY A 29 13.41 -1.32 27.64
N ASP A 30 13.19 -0.12 28.20
CA ASP A 30 13.89 0.42 29.36
C ASP A 30 15.33 0.97 29.19
N THR A 31 15.48 2.04 28.43
CA THR A 31 16.48 3.09 28.75
C THR A 31 16.00 4.42 28.18
N ASP A 32 15.38 5.23 28.97
CA ASP A 32 15.51 6.68 29.10
C ASP A 32 14.30 7.29 29.82
N ARG A 33 14.38 7.18 31.14
CA ARG A 33 13.59 8.02 32.04
C ARG A 33 14.53 8.99 32.70
N ALA A 34 14.93 10.03 32.00
CA ALA A 34 15.58 11.19 32.60
C ALA A 34 15.34 12.47 31.81
N THR A 35 14.87 13.45 32.55
CA THR A 35 14.83 14.89 32.30
C THR A 35 13.78 15.44 31.34
N GLY A 36 12.75 16.01 32.00
CA GLY A 36 11.81 16.92 31.37
C GLY A 36 12.47 18.19 30.84
N GLY A 37 12.08 18.57 29.65
CA GLY A 37 12.34 19.85 29.00
C GLY A 37 11.20 20.17 28.07
N ARG A 38 10.31 21.08 28.45
CA ARG A 38 9.34 21.72 27.55
C ARG A 38 10.11 22.60 26.58
N GLY A 39 10.12 22.26 25.31
CA GLY A 39 10.72 23.07 24.26
C GLY A 39 10.08 22.75 22.89
N GLY A 40 9.70 23.78 22.17
CA GLY A 40 8.88 23.84 20.99
C GLY A 40 9.24 22.86 19.85
N THR A 41 8.21 22.48 19.14
CA THR A 41 8.18 21.52 18.04
C THR A 41 8.81 22.02 16.71
N GLY A 42 9.70 22.99 16.76
CA GLY A 42 10.37 23.56 15.60
C GLY A 42 11.83 23.15 15.37
N ASP A 43 12.51 22.62 16.38
CA ASP A 43 13.97 22.58 16.41
C ASP A 43 14.61 21.18 16.54
N ALA A 44 13.83 20.11 16.60
CA ALA A 44 14.36 18.75 16.80
C ALA A 44 15.28 18.26 15.66
N LEU A 45 15.27 18.91 14.50
CA LEU A 45 16.17 18.63 13.38
C LEU A 45 17.39 19.57 13.32
N SER A 46 17.47 20.58 14.18
CA SER A 46 18.49 21.65 14.07
C SER A 46 19.67 21.51 15.02
N GLU A 47 19.52 20.86 16.17
CA GLU A 47 20.58 20.79 17.17
C GLU A 47 21.22 19.40 17.26
N GLY A 48 22.49 19.29 16.88
CA GLY A 48 23.36 18.15 17.23
C GLY A 48 23.55 17.06 16.21
N HIS A 49 22.90 17.10 15.04
CA HIS A 49 23.07 16.07 14.01
C HIS A 49 24.10 16.46 12.95
N ASP A 50 24.86 15.47 12.48
CA ASP A 50 25.75 15.59 11.32
C ASP A 50 25.04 16.26 10.15
N PRO A 51 25.66 17.25 9.45
CA PRO A 51 25.07 17.88 8.29
C PRO A 51 24.56 16.93 7.21
N THR A 52 25.22 15.76 7.05
CA THR A 52 24.80 14.71 6.11
C THR A 52 23.47 14.07 6.53
N VAL A 53 23.33 13.78 7.82
CA VAL A 53 22.08 13.22 8.38
C VAL A 53 20.91 14.20 8.18
N ARG A 54 21.16 15.49 8.41
CA ARG A 54 20.16 16.55 8.16
C ARG A 54 19.77 16.64 6.70
N ALA A 55 20.75 16.60 5.79
CA ALA A 55 20.50 16.63 4.35
C ALA A 55 19.67 15.42 3.88
N GLU A 56 20.00 14.22 4.36
CA GLU A 56 19.20 13.02 4.07
C GLU A 56 17.81 13.09 4.70
N GLY A 57 17.65 13.68 5.89
CA GLY A 57 16.34 13.93 6.49
C GLY A 57 15.46 14.82 5.61
N TYR A 58 15.97 15.94 5.10
CA TYR A 58 15.23 16.80 4.17
C TYR A 58 14.89 16.06 2.87
N ARG A 59 15.83 15.27 2.35
CA ARG A 59 15.62 14.46 1.15
C ARG A 59 14.53 13.39 1.39
N PHE A 60 14.51 12.77 2.56
CA PHE A 60 13.46 11.83 2.95
C PHE A 60 12.08 12.51 3.00
N LEU A 61 11.99 13.69 3.61
CA LEU A 61 10.74 14.46 3.66
C LEU A 61 10.22 14.84 2.27
N THR A 62 11.09 15.26 1.37
CA THR A 62 10.67 15.57 -0.02
C THR A 62 10.15 14.33 -0.75
N ARG A 63 10.75 13.15 -0.54
CA ARG A 63 10.28 11.89 -1.10
C ARG A 63 8.89 11.51 -0.58
N ILE A 64 8.66 11.65 0.72
CA ILE A 64 7.34 11.44 1.33
C ILE A 64 6.32 12.43 0.75
N LEU A 65 6.67 13.70 0.66
CA LEU A 65 5.78 14.73 0.12
C LEU A 65 5.32 14.38 -1.29
N VAL A 66 6.26 14.03 -2.18
CA VAL A 66 5.95 13.65 -3.57
C VAL A 66 5.02 12.42 -3.60
N ALA A 67 5.38 11.36 -2.87
CA ALA A 67 4.57 10.14 -2.84
C ALA A 67 3.17 10.38 -2.28
N MET A 68 3.05 11.11 -1.19
CA MET A 68 1.76 11.38 -0.56
C MET A 68 0.89 12.32 -1.38
N THR A 69 1.48 13.27 -2.13
CA THR A 69 0.74 14.11 -3.08
C THR A 69 0.11 13.24 -4.17
N GLU A 70 0.88 12.38 -4.80
CA GLU A 70 0.38 11.43 -5.79
C GLU A 70 -0.74 10.55 -5.21
N PHE A 71 -0.56 10.02 -4.00
CA PHE A 71 -1.52 9.10 -3.39
C PHE A 71 -2.81 9.77 -2.88
N GLN A 72 -2.78 11.03 -2.50
CA GLN A 72 -3.92 11.70 -1.88
C GLN A 72 -4.61 12.70 -2.79
N VAL A 73 -3.88 13.25 -3.76
CA VAL A 73 -4.42 14.30 -4.64
C VAL A 73 -4.77 13.74 -6.01
N GLU A 74 -3.88 12.92 -6.59
CA GLU A 74 -4.02 12.50 -7.98
C GLU A 74 -4.79 11.16 -8.14
N GLN A 75 -4.70 10.25 -7.16
CA GLN A 75 -5.40 8.97 -7.26
C GLN A 75 -6.90 9.11 -6.99
N ASP A 76 -7.71 8.43 -7.80
CA ASP A 76 -9.15 8.34 -7.64
C ASP A 76 -9.61 6.88 -7.68
N ALA A 77 -10.57 6.53 -6.82
CA ALA A 77 -11.16 5.20 -6.80
C ALA A 77 -12.10 4.95 -7.99
N ASP A 78 -12.67 6.01 -8.53
CA ASP A 78 -13.60 5.97 -9.68
C ASP A 78 -12.84 5.89 -11.02
N ALA A 79 -11.54 6.23 -11.02
CA ALA A 79 -10.62 6.06 -12.14
C ALA A 79 -9.33 5.40 -11.65
N PRO A 80 -9.38 4.11 -11.27
CA PRO A 80 -8.28 3.45 -10.58
C PRO A 80 -7.04 3.33 -11.47
N SER A 81 -5.88 3.52 -10.84
CA SER A 81 -4.58 3.30 -11.47
C SER A 81 -3.61 2.64 -10.50
N LEU A 82 -2.72 1.79 -11.02
CA LEU A 82 -1.62 1.21 -10.26
C LEU A 82 -0.41 2.14 -10.31
N VAL A 83 -0.13 2.80 -9.20
CA VAL A 83 0.99 3.74 -9.07
C VAL A 83 2.12 3.09 -8.29
N GLN A 84 3.34 3.17 -8.80
CA GLN A 84 4.51 2.63 -8.11
C GLN A 84 4.78 3.41 -6.82
N ILE A 85 4.82 2.69 -5.69
CA ILE A 85 5.01 3.30 -4.37
C ILE A 85 6.45 3.78 -4.21
N MET A 86 7.41 2.91 -4.45
CA MET A 86 8.84 3.15 -4.27
C MET A 86 9.59 2.92 -5.56
N SER A 87 10.69 3.62 -5.76
CA SER A 87 11.56 3.46 -6.92
C SER A 87 13.03 3.58 -6.48
N PRO A 88 14.01 3.28 -7.31
CA PRO A 88 15.43 3.44 -6.96
C PRO A 88 15.80 4.85 -6.47
N ILE A 89 15.07 5.88 -6.93
CA ILE A 89 15.31 7.28 -6.55
C ILE A 89 14.34 7.81 -5.49
N ARG A 90 13.23 7.11 -5.23
CA ARG A 90 12.20 7.50 -4.25
C ARG A 90 12.03 6.39 -3.22
N LYS A 91 12.91 6.39 -2.22
CA LYS A 91 12.90 5.47 -1.08
C LYS A 91 12.34 6.17 0.14
N PHE A 92 11.40 5.53 0.86
CA PHE A 92 10.86 6.00 2.12
C PHE A 92 10.28 4.80 2.90
N PHE A 93 10.18 4.93 4.23
CA PHE A 93 9.89 3.83 5.15
C PHE A 93 10.91 2.69 5.02
N VAL A 94 10.56 1.52 5.52
CA VAL A 94 11.38 0.31 5.43
C VAL A 94 10.88 -0.52 4.26
N ASP A 95 11.41 -0.25 3.07
CA ASP A 95 11.08 -1.02 1.87
C ASP A 95 12.09 -2.15 1.65
N ASN A 96 11.60 -3.28 1.11
CA ASN A 96 12.47 -4.33 0.62
C ASN A 96 13.04 -3.89 -0.74
N PRO A 97 14.38 -3.80 -0.90
CA PRO A 97 15.01 -3.36 -2.14
C PRO A 97 14.73 -4.29 -3.33
N ASP A 98 14.45 -5.57 -3.07
CA ASP A 98 14.20 -6.58 -4.09
C ASP A 98 12.70 -6.74 -4.44
N THR A 99 11.91 -5.71 -4.14
CA THR A 99 10.46 -5.74 -4.33
C THR A 99 9.97 -4.53 -5.12
N LEU A 100 9.08 -4.78 -6.09
CA LEU A 100 8.25 -3.74 -6.69
C LEU A 100 6.92 -3.67 -5.97
N TYR A 101 6.54 -2.46 -5.59
CA TYR A 101 5.27 -2.16 -4.94
C TYR A 101 4.46 -1.20 -5.81
N HIS A 102 3.21 -1.57 -6.10
CA HIS A 102 2.23 -0.63 -6.66
C HIS A 102 1.05 -0.51 -5.72
N ARG A 103 0.36 0.61 -5.79
CA ARG A 103 -0.88 0.81 -5.05
C ARG A 103 -1.97 1.37 -5.94
N ALA A 104 -3.22 1.08 -5.56
CA ALA A 104 -4.39 1.77 -6.06
C ALA A 104 -5.29 2.18 -4.90
N THR A 105 -5.96 3.32 -5.05
CA THR A 105 -7.03 3.74 -4.15
C THR A 105 -8.31 3.01 -4.54
N LEU A 106 -9.06 2.51 -3.54
CA LEU A 106 -10.29 1.76 -3.74
C LEU A 106 -11.45 2.40 -2.99
N ASN A 107 -12.65 2.19 -3.52
CA ASN A 107 -13.92 2.41 -2.86
C ASN A 107 -14.61 1.06 -2.68
N SER A 108 -14.91 0.68 -1.44
CA SER A 108 -15.51 -0.62 -1.12
C SER A 108 -16.93 -0.83 -1.67
N ALA A 109 -17.59 0.22 -2.14
CA ALA A 109 -18.88 0.13 -2.80
C ALA A 109 -18.80 -0.20 -4.29
N LEU A 110 -17.60 -0.19 -4.88
CA LEU A 110 -17.35 -0.43 -6.30
C LEU A 110 -16.68 -1.79 -6.53
N ARG A 111 -16.72 -2.24 -7.79
CA ARG A 111 -16.12 -3.50 -8.23
C ARG A 111 -14.94 -3.21 -9.13
N TYR A 112 -13.83 -3.91 -8.90
CA TYR A 112 -12.60 -3.75 -9.68
C TYR A 112 -12.15 -5.08 -10.26
N ARG A 113 -11.47 -5.02 -11.38
CA ARG A 113 -10.74 -6.12 -11.99
C ARG A 113 -9.26 -5.77 -12.06
N ILE A 114 -8.43 -6.63 -11.50
CA ILE A 114 -7.00 -6.61 -11.73
C ILE A 114 -6.71 -7.70 -12.73
N HIS A 115 -6.07 -7.37 -13.82
CA HIS A 115 -5.72 -8.33 -14.83
C HIS A 115 -4.30 -8.12 -15.33
N GLY A 116 -3.70 -9.18 -15.81
CA GLY A 116 -2.34 -9.10 -16.27
C GLY A 116 -1.75 -10.45 -16.62
N ARG A 117 -0.43 -10.47 -16.65
CA ARG A 117 0.37 -11.66 -16.93
C ARG A 117 1.55 -11.73 -15.98
N ARG A 118 1.83 -12.92 -15.47
CA ARG A 118 3.03 -13.17 -14.67
C ARG A 118 4.30 -12.85 -15.44
N GLY A 119 5.29 -12.32 -14.73
CA GLY A 119 6.65 -12.15 -15.19
C GLY A 119 7.57 -13.24 -14.66
N GLU A 120 8.75 -12.83 -14.20
CA GLU A 120 9.79 -13.69 -13.64
C GLU A 120 9.93 -13.50 -12.12
N GLU A 121 8.98 -12.78 -11.49
CA GLU A 121 8.95 -12.61 -10.04
C GLU A 121 8.78 -13.95 -9.33
N LEU A 122 9.48 -14.12 -8.19
CA LEU A 122 9.34 -15.29 -7.33
C LEU A 122 8.01 -15.33 -6.58
N TYR A 123 7.44 -14.17 -6.35
CA TYR A 123 6.24 -14.02 -5.55
C TYR A 123 5.45 -12.83 -6.05
N LEU A 124 4.18 -13.03 -6.29
CA LEU A 124 3.21 -12.00 -6.63
C LEU A 124 2.09 -12.01 -5.60
N ALA A 125 1.80 -10.87 -4.99
CA ALA A 125 0.71 -10.74 -4.04
C ALA A 125 -0.08 -9.46 -4.19
N PHE A 126 -1.34 -9.55 -3.75
CA PHE A 126 -2.34 -8.49 -3.72
C PHE A 126 -2.84 -8.33 -2.29
N CYS A 127 -2.40 -7.26 -1.62
CA CYS A 127 -2.78 -6.95 -0.25
C CYS A 127 -3.86 -5.87 -0.22
N LEU A 128 -4.98 -6.16 0.44
CA LEU A 128 -6.02 -5.18 0.73
C LEU A 128 -5.79 -4.57 2.11
N TYR A 129 -5.79 -3.25 2.14
CA TYR A 129 -5.71 -2.46 3.35
C TYR A 129 -6.99 -1.68 3.58
N GLY A 130 -7.37 -1.59 4.85
CA GLY A 130 -8.50 -0.81 5.32
C GLY A 130 -8.17 0.03 6.54
N LEU A 131 -9.14 0.83 6.96
CA LEU A 131 -9.05 1.64 8.17
C LEU A 131 -10.05 1.16 9.20
N ARG A 132 -9.56 0.65 10.33
CA ARG A 132 -10.38 0.37 11.51
C ARG A 132 -10.18 1.50 12.53
N GLY A 133 -11.14 2.42 12.55
CA GLY A 133 -10.97 3.69 13.26
C GLY A 133 -9.85 4.52 12.63
N ARG A 134 -8.72 4.67 13.34
CA ARG A 134 -7.54 5.41 12.86
C ARG A 134 -6.35 4.51 12.49
N THR A 135 -6.50 3.19 12.62
CA THR A 135 -5.43 2.23 12.42
C THR A 135 -5.58 1.54 11.06
N ASN A 136 -4.49 1.50 10.30
CA ASN A 136 -4.42 0.68 9.10
C ASN A 136 -4.42 -0.80 9.49
N CYS A 137 -5.19 -1.60 8.78
CA CYS A 137 -5.22 -3.05 8.96
C CYS A 137 -5.18 -3.76 7.59
N ILE A 138 -4.56 -4.94 7.57
CA ILE A 138 -4.60 -5.83 6.42
C ILE A 138 -5.94 -6.59 6.50
N LEU A 139 -6.72 -6.50 5.43
CA LEU A 139 -8.01 -7.18 5.29
C LEU A 139 -7.86 -8.51 4.58
N ALA A 140 -7.04 -8.55 3.54
CA ALA A 140 -6.74 -9.76 2.79
C ALA A 140 -5.32 -9.67 2.20
N ASN A 141 -4.70 -10.81 2.03
CA ASN A 141 -3.47 -10.98 1.25
C ASN A 141 -3.62 -12.24 0.41
N VAL A 142 -3.68 -12.08 -0.89
CA VAL A 142 -3.78 -13.17 -1.87
C VAL A 142 -2.48 -13.22 -2.63
N CYS A 143 -1.85 -14.37 -2.68
CA CYS A 143 -0.61 -14.56 -3.42
C CYS A 143 -0.83 -15.50 -4.62
N ASP A 144 0.18 -15.56 -5.47
CA ASP A 144 0.17 -16.38 -6.68
C ASP A 144 -0.11 -17.86 -6.41
N ALA A 145 0.30 -18.40 -5.24
CA ALA A 145 -0.01 -19.77 -4.85
C ALA A 145 -1.52 -20.01 -4.61
N ASP A 146 -2.27 -18.95 -4.34
CA ASP A 146 -3.72 -19.00 -4.10
C ASP A 146 -4.54 -18.68 -5.37
N MET A 147 -3.88 -18.37 -6.48
CA MET A 147 -4.52 -17.90 -7.70
C MET A 147 -4.50 -18.94 -8.81
N GLN A 148 -5.47 -18.84 -9.70
CA GLN A 148 -5.52 -19.59 -10.95
C GLN A 148 -5.01 -18.71 -12.10
N PHE A 149 -4.08 -19.25 -12.86
CA PHE A 149 -3.51 -18.65 -14.06
C PHE A 149 -3.87 -19.48 -15.28
N ASP A 150 -3.91 -18.84 -16.43
CA ASP A 150 -4.00 -19.55 -17.70
C ASP A 150 -2.61 -20.11 -18.10
N ASP A 151 -2.55 -20.95 -19.12
CA ASP A 151 -1.32 -21.63 -19.57
C ASP A 151 -0.20 -20.65 -19.97
N ASP A 152 -0.56 -19.44 -20.40
CA ASP A 152 0.38 -18.36 -20.76
C ASP A 152 0.68 -17.39 -19.61
N GLY A 153 0.23 -17.71 -18.40
CA GLY A 153 0.46 -16.93 -17.17
C GLY A 153 -0.46 -15.73 -16.99
N ARG A 154 -1.54 -15.63 -17.79
CA ARG A 154 -2.55 -14.58 -17.61
C ARG A 154 -3.46 -14.88 -16.42
N PHE A 155 -3.99 -13.82 -15.85
CA PHE A 155 -4.95 -13.91 -14.75
C PHE A 155 -5.90 -12.73 -14.73
N ASP A 156 -7.05 -12.97 -14.13
CA ASP A 156 -8.03 -11.99 -13.71
C ASP A 156 -8.29 -12.18 -12.22
N LEU A 157 -8.29 -11.10 -11.43
CA LEU A 157 -8.65 -11.07 -10.03
C LEU A 157 -9.72 -10.01 -9.81
N VAL A 158 -10.90 -10.42 -9.37
CA VAL A 158 -12.01 -9.50 -9.10
C VAL A 158 -12.04 -9.13 -7.63
N LEU A 159 -12.17 -7.84 -7.36
CA LEU A 159 -12.39 -7.27 -6.03
C LEU A 159 -13.82 -6.71 -5.97
N SER A 160 -14.65 -7.23 -5.06
CA SER A 160 -16.03 -6.80 -4.89
C SER A 160 -16.58 -7.21 -3.53
N ALA A 161 -17.68 -6.58 -3.07
CA ALA A 161 -18.33 -6.92 -1.81
C ALA A 161 -18.91 -8.35 -1.85
N GLU A 162 -19.48 -8.75 -3.00
CA GLU A 162 -20.06 -10.07 -3.22
C GLU A 162 -19.33 -10.76 -4.39
N ARG A 163 -19.19 -12.08 -4.30
CA ARG A 163 -18.52 -12.87 -5.34
C ARG A 163 -19.40 -12.97 -6.59
N PRO A 164 -18.94 -12.50 -7.75
CA PRO A 164 -19.65 -12.70 -9.00
C PRO A 164 -19.62 -14.17 -9.44
N ASP A 165 -20.63 -14.60 -10.17
CA ASP A 165 -20.66 -15.95 -10.74
C ASP A 165 -19.55 -16.13 -11.79
N GLY A 166 -19.00 -17.36 -11.84
CA GLY A 166 -18.01 -17.76 -12.84
C GLY A 166 -16.60 -17.16 -12.68
N VAL A 167 -16.36 -16.34 -11.65
CA VAL A 167 -15.05 -15.73 -11.41
C VAL A 167 -14.09 -16.74 -10.77
N LYS A 168 -12.92 -16.94 -11.41
CA LYS A 168 -11.87 -17.86 -10.93
C LYS A 168 -11.22 -17.31 -9.67
N ASN A 169 -10.64 -16.09 -9.72
CA ASN A 169 -9.98 -15.45 -8.60
C ASN A 169 -10.81 -14.26 -8.12
N TRP A 170 -11.12 -14.26 -6.83
CA TRP A 170 -11.94 -13.21 -6.23
C TRP A 170 -11.46 -12.91 -4.80
N VAL A 171 -11.50 -11.65 -4.43
CA VAL A 171 -11.25 -11.18 -3.07
C VAL A 171 -12.39 -10.29 -2.62
N GLN A 172 -12.91 -10.57 -1.45
CA GLN A 172 -13.96 -9.75 -0.87
C GLN A 172 -13.44 -8.36 -0.48
N LEU A 173 -14.11 -7.32 -0.98
CA LEU A 173 -13.95 -5.97 -0.48
C LEU A 173 -14.80 -5.77 0.78
N ASP A 174 -14.14 -5.75 1.92
CA ASP A 174 -14.76 -5.30 3.17
C ASP A 174 -15.13 -3.81 3.07
N ASN A 175 -16.19 -3.39 3.77
CA ASN A 175 -16.69 -2.02 3.76
C ASN A 175 -15.67 -0.95 4.23
N ILE A 176 -14.62 -1.36 4.92
CA ILE A 176 -13.51 -0.49 5.34
C ILE A 176 -12.31 -0.52 4.39
N ALA A 177 -12.35 -1.31 3.30
CA ALA A 177 -11.27 -1.38 2.32
C ALA A 177 -11.06 -0.02 1.63
N ARG A 178 -9.80 0.39 1.49
CA ARG A 178 -9.42 1.71 0.93
C ARG A 178 -8.25 1.65 -0.04
N THR A 179 -7.41 0.63 0.05
CA THR A 179 -6.17 0.58 -0.72
C THR A 179 -5.83 -0.85 -1.09
N LEU A 180 -5.44 -1.05 -2.33
CA LEU A 180 -4.73 -2.23 -2.80
C LEU A 180 -3.24 -1.92 -2.83
N VAL A 181 -2.42 -2.86 -2.40
CA VAL A 181 -0.96 -2.84 -2.61
C VAL A 181 -0.56 -4.16 -3.27
N THR A 182 0.11 -4.08 -4.41
CA THR A 182 0.73 -5.25 -5.04
C THR A 182 2.17 -5.40 -4.57
N ARG A 183 2.67 -6.62 -4.51
CA ARG A 183 4.05 -6.94 -4.17
C ARG A 183 4.59 -7.96 -5.16
N GLN A 184 5.72 -7.64 -5.76
CA GLN A 184 6.44 -8.51 -6.68
C GLN A 184 7.86 -8.65 -6.15
N TYR A 185 8.25 -9.86 -5.71
CA TYR A 185 9.58 -10.13 -5.16
C TYR A 185 10.47 -10.75 -6.22
N PHE A 186 11.72 -10.31 -6.26
CA PHE A 186 12.70 -10.73 -7.23
C PHE A 186 13.99 -11.24 -6.55
N THR A 187 14.68 -12.19 -7.18
CA THR A 187 16.07 -12.50 -6.83
C THR A 187 17.06 -11.54 -7.50
N ASN A 188 16.61 -10.92 -8.59
CA ASN A 188 17.42 -10.00 -9.37
C ASN A 188 16.50 -8.96 -10.01
N LEU A 189 16.78 -7.69 -9.82
CA LEU A 189 16.00 -6.55 -10.37
C LEU A 189 16.03 -6.44 -11.91
N ARG A 190 16.81 -7.30 -12.61
CA ARG A 190 16.76 -7.40 -14.08
C ARG A 190 15.68 -8.34 -14.56
N GLN A 191 15.06 -9.12 -13.68
CA GLN A 191 13.94 -9.99 -14.01
C GLN A 191 12.73 -9.15 -14.44
N LYS A 192 11.99 -9.70 -15.42
CA LYS A 192 10.80 -9.03 -15.95
C LYS A 192 9.68 -9.07 -14.90
N PRO A 193 9.11 -7.92 -14.50
CA PRO A 193 7.97 -7.90 -13.58
C PRO A 193 6.69 -8.38 -14.27
N ALA A 194 5.70 -8.78 -13.47
CA ALA A 194 4.35 -9.03 -13.95
C ALA A 194 3.76 -7.77 -14.59
N GLU A 195 3.04 -7.97 -15.67
CA GLU A 195 2.20 -6.93 -16.27
C GLU A 195 0.91 -6.84 -15.45
N LEU A 196 0.65 -5.67 -14.86
CA LEU A 196 -0.50 -5.45 -13.99
C LEU A 196 -1.32 -4.25 -14.46
N ASN A 197 -2.63 -4.46 -14.56
CA ASN A 197 -3.60 -3.41 -14.85
C ASN A 197 -4.74 -3.49 -13.84
N ILE A 198 -5.37 -2.36 -13.57
CA ILE A 198 -6.60 -2.28 -12.76
C ILE A 198 -7.64 -1.49 -13.54
N GLU A 199 -8.87 -1.96 -13.52
CA GLU A 199 -10.01 -1.30 -14.12
C GLU A 199 -11.23 -1.34 -13.20
N LEU A 200 -12.10 -0.37 -13.35
CA LEU A 200 -13.41 -0.34 -12.71
C LEU A 200 -14.38 -1.16 -13.55
N LEU A 201 -15.15 -2.04 -12.89
CA LEU A 201 -16.18 -2.86 -13.57
C LEU A 201 -17.57 -2.20 -13.57
N ASP A 202 -17.77 -1.21 -12.72
CA ASP A 202 -19.05 -0.51 -12.62
C ASP A 202 -19.12 0.61 -13.65
N GLU A 203 -20.26 0.73 -14.30
CA GLU A 203 -20.59 1.89 -15.11
C GLU A 203 -20.98 3.04 -14.19
N ILE A 204 -20.11 4.02 -14.07
CA ILE A 204 -20.35 5.24 -13.30
C ILE A 204 -20.32 6.45 -14.20
N ALA A 205 -20.98 7.51 -13.77
CA ALA A 205 -20.88 8.79 -14.47
C ALA A 205 -19.42 9.27 -14.50
N PRO A 206 -19.00 9.92 -15.60
CA PRO A 206 -17.67 10.51 -15.65
C PRO A 206 -17.41 11.37 -14.40
N PRO A 207 -16.18 11.33 -13.84
CA PRO A 207 -15.88 12.14 -12.66
C PRO A 207 -16.18 13.62 -12.93
N PRO A 208 -16.79 14.33 -11.98
CA PRO A 208 -17.08 15.74 -12.14
C PRO A 208 -15.77 16.54 -12.31
N ALA A 209 -15.85 17.69 -12.96
CA ALA A 209 -14.69 18.58 -13.07
C ALA A 209 -14.14 18.89 -11.67
N PRO A 210 -12.80 19.00 -11.52
CA PRO A 210 -12.18 19.34 -10.26
C PRO A 210 -12.76 20.64 -9.68
N THR A 211 -13.10 20.63 -8.40
CA THR A 211 -13.57 21.84 -7.68
C THR A 211 -12.51 22.29 -6.68
N VAL A 212 -12.51 23.59 -6.36
CA VAL A 212 -11.61 24.17 -5.35
C VAL A 212 -11.80 23.45 -4.01
N GLU A 213 -13.05 23.18 -3.62
CA GLU A 213 -13.39 22.48 -2.38
C GLU A 213 -12.88 21.04 -2.38
N GLY A 214 -13.00 20.36 -3.52
CA GLY A 214 -12.49 18.99 -3.71
C GLY A 214 -10.97 18.91 -3.54
N ILE A 215 -10.25 19.78 -4.24
CA ILE A 215 -8.78 19.85 -4.13
C ILE A 215 -8.35 20.27 -2.72
N THR A 216 -9.02 21.28 -2.13
CA THR A 216 -8.71 21.71 -0.76
C THR A 216 -8.89 20.58 0.25
N ARG A 217 -9.93 19.76 0.12
CA ARG A 217 -10.16 18.59 0.96
C ARG A 217 -9.01 17.56 0.80
N ARG A 218 -8.58 17.27 -0.43
CA ARG A 218 -7.47 16.35 -0.71
C ARG A 218 -6.15 16.88 -0.13
N LEU A 219 -5.86 18.16 -0.25
CA LEU A 219 -4.68 18.80 0.34
C LEU A 219 -4.69 18.79 1.87
N ARG A 220 -5.85 18.99 2.51
CA ARG A 220 -5.99 18.84 3.96
C ARG A 220 -5.73 17.41 4.42
N ALA A 221 -6.22 16.41 3.69
CA ALA A 221 -5.94 15.01 3.98
C ALA A 221 -4.43 14.69 3.83
N LEU A 222 -3.76 15.26 2.84
CA LEU A 222 -2.32 15.19 2.64
C LEU A 222 -1.56 15.74 3.85
N SER A 223 -1.87 16.98 4.27
CA SER A 223 -1.19 17.62 5.41
C SER A 223 -1.32 16.83 6.72
N GLN A 224 -2.51 16.25 6.97
CA GLN A 224 -2.74 15.39 8.14
C GLN A 224 -1.93 14.10 8.11
N LYS A 225 -1.66 13.52 6.94
CA LYS A 225 -0.87 12.29 6.80
C LYS A 225 0.62 12.56 6.94
N ILE A 226 1.11 13.66 6.38
CA ILE A 226 2.50 14.09 6.53
C ILE A 226 2.78 14.42 8.00
N GLY A 227 1.91 15.16 8.68
CA GLY A 227 2.06 15.50 10.09
C GLY A 227 2.07 14.27 11.02
N ARG A 228 1.49 13.13 10.62
CA ARG A 228 1.53 11.88 11.38
C ARG A 228 2.78 11.03 11.12
N ALA A 229 3.48 11.27 10.05
CA ALA A 229 4.74 10.56 9.74
C ALA A 229 5.92 11.07 10.59
N HIS A 230 5.68 12.06 11.45
CA HIS A 230 6.68 12.71 12.31
C HIS A 230 6.49 12.44 13.80
N VAL A 231 5.55 11.55 14.20
CA VAL A 231 5.31 11.20 15.61
C VAL A 231 5.56 9.73 15.83
#